data_cfea2dd5bcf6af96200427ac242b164f
#
_entry.id   cfea2dd5bcf6af96200427ac242b164f
#
_cell.length_a   1.000
_cell.length_b   1.000
_cell.length_c   1.000
_cell.angle_alpha   90.00
_cell.angle_beta   90.00
_cell.angle_gamma   90.00
#
_symmetry.space_group_name_H-M   'P 1'
#
loop_
_entity.id
_entity.type
_entity.pdbx_description
1 polymer ?
#
loop_
_entity_poly.entity_id
_entity_poly.type
_entity_poly.pdbx_seq_one_letter_code
_entity_poly.pdbx_strand_id
1 'polypeptide(L)'
;MTNRTTLLPEQKEQTRHGGCLFPFQKYITVLSDLCPSVTPHWHDEAELTLIKRGRCTYQIRFETCEAEQGDLLFVPPAALHSLMIPSKSRYESETYVFHMSFLGANTADICAVRYLAPVAAQSLLLPCHIRKGHPAHPELMEIFNSINSVYENAAPGYELILKSLLLRTIAVLLPYGKEESSRPQLQTEHMDKLKLVLEYISEHYAEELSIAQLAKLCFFSEYHFMRFFKKYMG
;
A
#
# COMPACT_ATOMS: atom_id res chain seq x y z
N MET A 1 16.03 34.19 10.39
CA MET A 1 16.23 32.77 10.73
C MET A 1 14.84 32.13 10.71
N THR A 2 14.44 31.59 9.60
CA THR A 2 13.12 30.96 9.40
C THR A 2 13.23 29.49 9.81
N ASN A 3 12.66 29.14 10.97
CA ASN A 3 12.47 27.76 11.43
C ASN A 3 11.60 27.03 10.38
N ARG A 4 12.22 26.22 9.54
CA ARG A 4 11.52 25.17 8.81
C ARG A 4 11.25 24.03 9.80
N THR A 5 10.09 24.05 10.41
CA THR A 5 9.55 22.88 11.09
C THR A 5 9.28 21.83 9.99
N THR A 6 10.19 20.91 9.82
CA THR A 6 9.97 19.74 8.98
C THR A 6 9.03 18.85 9.77
N LEU A 7 7.72 18.93 9.49
CA LEU A 7 6.74 17.98 10.01
C LEU A 7 7.15 16.61 9.49
N LEU A 8 7.48 15.70 10.39
CA LEU A 8 7.60 14.27 10.05
C LEU A 8 6.21 13.78 9.66
N PRO A 9 6.01 13.22 8.47
CA PRO A 9 4.70 12.71 8.10
C PRO A 9 4.30 11.58 9.04
N GLU A 10 3.09 11.63 9.55
CA GLU A 10 2.47 10.51 10.27
C GLU A 10 2.51 9.29 9.36
N GLN A 11 3.08 8.19 9.85
CA GLN A 11 3.29 7.02 8.99
C GLN A 11 2.04 6.15 8.87
N LYS A 12 1.14 6.14 9.86
CA LYS A 12 -0.24 5.73 9.62
C LYS A 12 -0.96 6.92 9.01
N GLU A 13 -1.30 6.81 7.75
CA GLU A 13 -2.05 7.85 7.08
C GLU A 13 -3.43 7.99 7.72
N GLN A 14 -3.73 9.18 8.25
CA GLN A 14 -5.04 9.47 8.86
C GLN A 14 -6.04 10.02 7.84
N THR A 15 -5.59 10.23 6.61
CA THR A 15 -6.44 10.72 5.51
C THR A 15 -7.51 9.67 5.21
N ARG A 16 -8.76 10.10 5.22
CA ARG A 16 -9.86 9.24 4.76
C ARG A 16 -9.93 9.30 3.23
N HIS A 17 -9.79 8.15 2.61
CA HIS A 17 -9.87 8.01 1.15
C HIS A 17 -11.33 7.82 0.72
N GLY A 18 -11.95 8.90 0.24
CA GLY A 18 -13.38 8.93 -0.15
C GLY A 18 -14.33 9.17 1.03
N GLY A 19 -15.61 8.98 0.79
CA GLY A 19 -16.68 9.15 1.79
C GLY A 19 -16.99 7.88 2.56
N CYS A 20 -17.68 8.01 3.71
CA CYS A 20 -18.07 6.84 4.52
C CYS A 20 -18.93 5.82 3.76
N LEU A 21 -19.78 6.28 2.83
CA LEU A 21 -20.63 5.41 2.00
C LEU A 21 -19.99 5.02 0.69
N PHE A 22 -18.96 5.74 0.25
CA PHE A 22 -18.21 5.48 -0.96
C PHE A 22 -16.71 5.68 -0.67
N PRO A 23 -16.07 4.70 0.01
CA PRO A 23 -14.67 4.75 0.39
C PRO A 23 -13.77 4.34 -0.80
N PHE A 24 -13.72 5.23 -1.79
CA PHE A 24 -12.97 5.10 -3.03
C PHE A 24 -12.43 6.47 -3.44
N GLN A 25 -11.15 6.54 -3.82
CA GLN A 25 -10.52 7.77 -4.27
C GLN A 25 -9.46 7.48 -5.33
N LYS A 26 -9.38 8.36 -6.35
CA LYS A 26 -8.31 8.36 -7.34
C LYS A 26 -7.24 9.38 -6.95
N TYR A 27 -5.98 8.97 -7.08
CA TYR A 27 -4.81 9.82 -6.90
C TYR A 27 -3.91 9.80 -8.12
N ILE A 28 -3.25 10.93 -8.37
CA ILE A 28 -2.17 11.06 -9.35
C ILE A 28 -0.93 11.44 -8.56
N THR A 29 0.10 10.59 -8.61
CA THR A 29 1.38 10.85 -7.96
C THR A 29 2.40 11.26 -9.01
N VAL A 30 3.01 12.43 -8.81
CA VAL A 30 4.08 12.96 -9.67
C VAL A 30 5.32 13.19 -8.81
N LEU A 31 6.41 12.50 -9.14
CA LEU A 31 7.70 12.65 -8.45
C LEU A 31 8.78 13.16 -9.40
N SER A 32 9.73 13.88 -8.80
CA SER A 32 10.89 14.47 -9.47
C SER A 32 12.06 14.58 -8.49
N ASP A 33 13.19 15.10 -8.93
CA ASP A 33 14.36 15.31 -8.05
C ASP A 33 14.07 16.21 -6.84
N LEU A 34 13.04 17.08 -6.91
CA LEU A 34 12.64 17.93 -5.77
C LEU A 34 11.83 17.16 -4.71
N CYS A 35 11.12 16.12 -5.14
CA CYS A 35 10.37 15.21 -4.29
C CYS A 35 10.54 13.80 -4.84
N PRO A 36 11.64 13.09 -4.48
CA PRO A 36 12.02 11.84 -5.15
C PRO A 36 11.36 10.60 -4.57
N SER A 37 10.56 10.72 -3.52
CA SER A 37 10.03 9.56 -2.81
C SER A 37 8.67 9.82 -2.17
N VAL A 38 7.93 8.75 -1.98
CA VAL A 38 6.85 8.65 -0.99
C VAL A 38 7.41 7.88 0.20
N THR A 39 7.37 8.51 1.37
CA THR A 39 7.89 7.94 2.61
C THR A 39 7.12 6.69 3.03
N PRO A 40 7.74 5.77 3.79
CA PRO A 40 7.05 4.59 4.30
C PRO A 40 5.82 4.97 5.13
N HIS A 41 4.66 4.45 4.72
CA HIS A 41 3.37 4.67 5.40
C HIS A 41 2.46 3.45 5.19
N TRP A 42 1.33 3.41 5.91
CA TRP A 42 0.27 2.43 5.72
C TRP A 42 -1.09 3.06 6.04
N HIS A 43 -2.13 2.48 5.49
CA HIS A 43 -3.53 2.82 5.72
C HIS A 43 -4.41 1.57 5.61
N ASP A 44 -5.67 1.66 6.01
CA ASP A 44 -6.57 0.50 6.09
C ASP A 44 -7.21 0.15 4.73
N GLU A 45 -6.91 0.89 3.69
CA GLU A 45 -7.38 0.69 2.32
C GLU A 45 -6.41 -0.18 1.51
N ALA A 46 -6.93 -0.74 0.42
CA ALA A 46 -6.14 -1.34 -0.66
C ALA A 46 -5.86 -0.31 -1.76
N GLU A 47 -4.78 -0.51 -2.50
CA GLU A 47 -4.45 0.30 -3.68
C GLU A 47 -4.28 -0.55 -4.93
N LEU A 48 -4.76 -0.01 -6.05
CA LEU A 48 -4.43 -0.48 -7.39
C LEU A 48 -3.77 0.67 -8.16
N THR A 49 -2.48 0.54 -8.44
CA THR A 49 -1.66 1.58 -9.05
C THR A 49 -1.19 1.15 -10.44
N LEU A 50 -1.29 2.05 -11.42
CA LEU A 50 -0.65 1.92 -12.74
C LEU A 50 0.47 2.96 -12.88
N ILE A 51 1.67 2.50 -13.21
CA ILE A 51 2.78 3.40 -13.53
C ILE A 51 2.59 3.93 -14.95
N LYS A 52 2.30 5.22 -15.07
CA LYS A 52 2.07 5.92 -16.34
C LYS A 52 3.36 6.35 -17.01
N ARG A 53 4.38 6.67 -16.22
CA ARG A 53 5.68 7.15 -16.71
C ARG A 53 6.80 6.88 -15.72
N GLY A 54 7.97 6.55 -16.24
CA GLY A 54 9.20 6.42 -15.47
C GLY A 54 9.37 5.04 -14.85
N ARG A 55 10.21 4.98 -13.84
CA ARG A 55 10.52 3.78 -13.04
C ARG A 55 10.76 4.17 -11.60
N CYS A 56 10.56 3.22 -10.70
CA CYS A 56 10.79 3.41 -9.27
C CYS A 56 11.20 2.10 -8.60
N THR A 57 11.89 2.22 -7.49
CA THR A 57 12.02 1.16 -6.51
C THR A 57 10.81 1.23 -5.59
N TYR A 58 9.94 0.24 -5.65
CA TYR A 58 8.75 0.15 -4.81
C TYR A 58 8.96 -0.88 -3.71
N GLN A 59 8.67 -0.50 -2.48
CA GLN A 59 8.69 -1.40 -1.34
C GLN A 59 7.25 -1.63 -0.86
N ILE A 60 6.85 -2.88 -0.75
CA ILE A 60 5.56 -3.28 -0.17
C ILE A 60 5.86 -4.34 0.88
N ARG A 61 5.50 -4.07 2.14
CA ARG A 61 5.92 -4.87 3.29
C ARG A 61 7.45 -4.91 3.38
N PHE A 62 8.06 -6.09 3.26
CA PHE A 62 9.52 -6.30 3.25
C PHE A 62 10.07 -6.67 1.86
N GLU A 63 9.20 -6.67 0.85
CA GLU A 63 9.58 -7.01 -0.51
C GLU A 63 9.84 -5.71 -1.30
N THR A 64 10.97 -5.67 -1.97
CA THR A 64 11.35 -4.56 -2.84
C THR A 64 11.29 -5.03 -4.28
N CYS A 65 10.71 -4.22 -5.16
CA CYS A 65 10.68 -4.48 -6.59
C CYS A 65 11.04 -3.23 -7.40
N GLU A 66 11.70 -3.44 -8.51
CA GLU A 66 11.89 -2.42 -9.53
C GLU A 66 10.67 -2.45 -10.45
N ALA A 67 9.92 -1.36 -10.45
CA ALA A 67 8.70 -1.22 -11.23
C ALA A 67 8.86 -0.10 -12.26
N GLU A 68 8.27 -0.27 -13.42
CA GLU A 68 8.42 0.64 -14.56
C GLU A 68 7.09 0.93 -15.25
N GLN A 69 7.14 1.86 -16.21
CA GLN A 69 5.98 2.26 -16.99
C GLN A 69 5.23 1.08 -17.59
N GLY A 70 3.94 1.03 -17.28
CA GLY A 70 3.00 -0.01 -17.68
C GLY A 70 2.86 -1.16 -16.68
N ASP A 71 3.66 -1.20 -15.62
CA ASP A 71 3.46 -2.15 -14.53
C ASP A 71 2.27 -1.72 -13.67
N LEU A 72 1.57 -2.72 -13.12
CA LEU A 72 0.52 -2.55 -12.12
C LEU A 72 1.03 -3.00 -10.76
N LEU A 73 0.62 -2.28 -9.72
CA LEU A 73 0.92 -2.62 -8.34
C LEU A 73 -0.39 -2.78 -7.57
N PHE A 74 -0.45 -3.79 -6.71
CA PHE A 74 -1.53 -3.99 -5.76
C PHE A 74 -0.97 -3.93 -4.34
N VAL A 75 -1.35 -2.90 -3.59
CA VAL A 75 -1.01 -2.76 -2.18
C VAL A 75 -2.20 -3.26 -1.36
N PRO A 76 -2.06 -4.34 -0.58
CA PRO A 76 -3.15 -4.82 0.26
C PRO A 76 -3.36 -3.90 1.47
N PRO A 77 -4.55 -3.92 2.11
CA PRO A 77 -4.83 -3.14 3.30
C PRO A 77 -3.77 -3.31 4.37
N ALA A 78 -3.49 -2.25 5.10
CA ALA A 78 -2.53 -2.20 6.21
C ALA A 78 -1.10 -2.66 5.86
N ALA A 79 -0.73 -2.74 4.58
CA ALA A 79 0.64 -3.02 4.19
C ALA A 79 1.50 -1.76 4.25
N LEU A 80 2.62 -1.81 4.99
CA LEU A 80 3.63 -0.75 4.93
C LEU A 80 4.20 -0.69 3.51
N HIS A 81 4.18 0.50 2.90
CA HIS A 81 4.69 0.68 1.55
C HIS A 81 5.36 2.04 1.37
N SER A 82 6.25 2.11 0.40
CA SER A 82 6.98 3.31 0.00
C SER A 82 7.46 3.19 -1.44
N LEU A 83 7.82 4.30 -2.04
CA LEU A 83 8.48 4.29 -3.34
C LEU A 83 9.55 5.36 -3.42
N MET A 84 10.58 5.10 -4.21
CA MET A 84 11.66 6.02 -4.50
C MET A 84 12.02 5.96 -5.98
N ILE A 85 12.24 7.13 -6.58
CA ILE A 85 12.68 7.23 -7.97
C ILE A 85 14.20 7.42 -8.06
N PRO A 86 14.84 6.97 -9.15
CA PRO A 86 16.25 7.28 -9.41
C PRO A 86 16.47 8.79 -9.56
N SER A 87 17.66 9.27 -9.21
CA SER A 87 18.03 10.67 -9.41
C SER A 87 17.92 11.08 -10.90
N LYS A 88 17.57 12.33 -11.15
CA LYS A 88 17.35 12.93 -12.48
C LYS A 88 16.29 12.22 -13.32
N SER A 89 15.30 11.62 -12.64
CA SER A 89 14.17 10.97 -13.29
C SER A 89 12.85 11.69 -12.98
N ARG A 90 11.81 11.32 -13.73
CA ARG A 90 10.42 11.73 -13.49
C ARG A 90 9.56 10.47 -13.42
N TYR A 91 8.58 10.51 -12.55
CA TYR A 91 7.66 9.43 -12.33
C TYR A 91 6.23 9.96 -12.26
N GLU A 92 5.32 9.21 -12.84
CA GLU A 92 3.89 9.49 -12.74
C GLU A 92 3.13 8.18 -12.61
N SER A 93 2.20 8.12 -11.67
CA SER A 93 1.27 6.99 -11.51
C SER A 93 -0.14 7.47 -11.24
N GLU A 94 -1.09 6.62 -11.60
CA GLU A 94 -2.50 6.72 -11.19
C GLU A 94 -2.79 5.60 -10.21
N THR A 95 -3.40 5.94 -9.08
CA THR A 95 -3.73 5.00 -8.00
C THR A 95 -5.20 5.12 -7.63
N TYR A 96 -5.88 3.98 -7.55
CA TYR A 96 -7.20 3.85 -6.94
C TYR A 96 -7.04 3.27 -5.55
N VAL A 97 -7.42 4.07 -4.55
CA VAL A 97 -7.44 3.70 -3.14
C VAL A 97 -8.87 3.37 -2.76
N PHE A 98 -9.09 2.20 -2.15
CA PHE A 98 -10.43 1.76 -1.79
C PHE A 98 -10.43 0.87 -0.55
N HIS A 99 -11.42 1.07 0.31
CA HIS A 99 -11.57 0.24 1.50
C HIS A 99 -12.29 -1.08 1.16
N MET A 100 -11.81 -2.20 1.71
CA MET A 100 -12.35 -3.54 1.39
C MET A 100 -13.81 -3.72 1.81
N SER A 101 -14.34 -2.93 2.75
CA SER A 101 -15.76 -2.93 3.08
C SER A 101 -16.65 -2.49 1.91
N PHE A 102 -16.14 -1.64 1.01
CA PHE A 102 -16.83 -1.27 -0.22
C PHE A 102 -17.11 -2.48 -1.11
N LEU A 103 -16.21 -3.46 -1.10
CA LEU A 103 -16.38 -4.71 -1.84
C LEU A 103 -17.28 -5.72 -1.10
N GLY A 104 -17.58 -5.49 0.18
CA GLY A 104 -18.38 -6.37 1.02
C GLY A 104 -17.56 -7.31 1.90
N ALA A 105 -16.30 -6.99 2.20
CA ALA A 105 -15.43 -7.83 3.04
C ALA A 105 -15.98 -8.06 4.47
N ASN A 106 -16.88 -7.22 4.93
CA ASN A 106 -17.55 -7.29 6.21
C ASN A 106 -18.97 -7.89 6.15
N THR A 107 -19.40 -8.45 5.02
CA THR A 107 -20.68 -9.15 4.90
C THR A 107 -20.51 -10.64 5.22
N ALA A 108 -21.60 -11.33 5.54
CA ALA A 108 -21.58 -12.74 5.89
C ALA A 108 -21.93 -13.66 4.68
N ASP A 109 -21.40 -13.33 3.50
CA ASP A 109 -21.55 -14.14 2.31
C ASP A 109 -20.27 -14.94 1.98
N ILE A 110 -20.39 -15.88 1.03
CA ILE A 110 -19.28 -16.77 0.65
C ILE A 110 -18.10 -16.00 0.06
N CYS A 111 -18.32 -14.88 -0.66
CA CYS A 111 -17.28 -14.09 -1.28
C CYS A 111 -16.46 -13.37 -0.20
N ALA A 112 -17.15 -12.78 0.78
CA ALA A 112 -16.53 -12.13 1.91
C ALA A 112 -15.68 -13.11 2.73
N VAL A 113 -16.31 -14.22 3.19
CA VAL A 113 -15.65 -15.15 4.11
C VAL A 113 -14.47 -15.87 3.45
N ARG A 114 -14.62 -16.28 2.18
CA ARG A 114 -13.64 -17.13 1.51
C ARG A 114 -12.52 -16.34 0.83
N TYR A 115 -12.76 -15.10 0.41
CA TYR A 115 -11.82 -14.36 -0.42
C TYR A 115 -11.50 -12.96 0.12
N LEU A 116 -12.53 -12.12 0.34
CA LEU A 116 -12.27 -10.71 0.63
C LEU A 116 -11.71 -10.48 2.05
N ALA A 117 -12.26 -11.17 3.06
CA ALA A 117 -11.76 -11.06 4.43
C ALA A 117 -10.34 -11.63 4.58
N PRO A 118 -9.97 -12.80 4.00
CA PRO A 118 -8.60 -13.27 3.98
C PRO A 118 -7.61 -12.32 3.29
N VAL A 119 -8.00 -11.67 2.18
CA VAL A 119 -7.16 -10.64 1.54
C VAL A 119 -7.02 -9.41 2.42
N ALA A 120 -8.12 -8.93 3.02
CA ALA A 120 -8.11 -7.78 3.93
C ALA A 120 -7.27 -8.04 5.19
N ALA A 121 -7.36 -9.25 5.75
CA ALA A 121 -6.55 -9.68 6.89
C ALA A 121 -5.12 -10.09 6.52
N GLN A 122 -4.75 -10.04 5.24
CA GLN A 122 -3.47 -10.48 4.71
C GLN A 122 -3.11 -11.96 5.00
N SER A 123 -4.08 -12.80 5.34
CA SER A 123 -3.90 -14.27 5.44
C SER A 123 -3.87 -14.93 4.06
N LEU A 124 -4.40 -14.28 3.04
CA LEU A 124 -4.26 -14.59 1.62
C LEU A 124 -3.53 -13.45 0.92
N LEU A 125 -2.31 -13.70 0.48
CA LEU A 125 -1.41 -12.72 -0.11
C LEU A 125 -1.54 -12.75 -1.63
N LEU A 126 -2.09 -11.69 -2.21
CA LEU A 126 -2.12 -11.49 -3.66
C LEU A 126 -0.78 -10.95 -4.17
N PRO A 127 -0.46 -11.16 -5.46
CA PRO A 127 0.71 -10.54 -6.09
C PRO A 127 0.67 -9.02 -5.94
N CYS A 128 1.76 -8.43 -5.45
CA CYS A 128 1.85 -6.98 -5.27
C CYS A 128 2.43 -6.28 -6.51
N HIS A 129 3.22 -6.97 -7.35
CA HIS A 129 3.80 -6.44 -8.57
C HIS A 129 3.37 -7.27 -9.79
N ILE A 130 2.63 -6.66 -10.68
CA ILE A 130 2.10 -7.26 -11.90
C ILE A 130 2.76 -6.56 -13.08
N ARG A 131 3.93 -7.08 -13.47
CA ARG A 131 4.72 -6.57 -14.62
C ARG A 131 4.17 -7.05 -15.95
N LYS A 132 4.58 -6.40 -17.01
CA LYS A 132 4.35 -6.87 -18.38
C LYS A 132 4.84 -8.33 -18.51
N GLY A 133 3.99 -9.19 -19.09
CA GLY A 133 4.27 -10.63 -19.19
C GLY A 133 3.72 -11.48 -18.04
N HIS A 134 3.25 -10.88 -16.94
CA HIS A 134 2.48 -11.61 -15.95
C HIS A 134 1.11 -12.01 -16.54
N PRO A 135 0.64 -13.26 -16.38
CA PRO A 135 -0.61 -13.71 -17.00
C PRO A 135 -1.84 -12.85 -16.68
N ALA A 136 -1.92 -12.29 -15.48
CA ALA A 136 -2.99 -11.37 -15.08
C ALA A 136 -2.89 -9.96 -15.67
N HIS A 137 -1.73 -9.57 -16.21
CA HIS A 137 -1.47 -8.19 -16.62
C HIS A 137 -2.44 -7.66 -17.70
N PRO A 138 -2.71 -8.36 -18.81
CA PRO A 138 -3.60 -7.83 -19.85
C PRO A 138 -5.01 -7.52 -19.33
N GLU A 139 -5.58 -8.47 -18.57
CA GLU A 139 -6.93 -8.31 -18.01
C GLU A 139 -6.98 -7.20 -16.96
N LEU A 140 -5.96 -7.07 -16.11
CA LEU A 140 -5.89 -5.99 -15.12
C LEU A 140 -5.71 -4.62 -15.77
N MET A 141 -5.01 -4.52 -16.90
CA MET A 141 -4.93 -3.29 -17.68
C MET A 141 -6.28 -2.87 -18.25
N GLU A 142 -7.06 -3.83 -18.77
CA GLU A 142 -8.43 -3.56 -19.25
C GLU A 142 -9.34 -3.09 -18.10
N ILE A 143 -9.26 -3.75 -16.95
CA ILE A 143 -10.00 -3.38 -15.74
C ILE A 143 -9.59 -1.96 -15.29
N PHE A 144 -8.30 -1.66 -15.21
CA PHE A 144 -7.79 -0.36 -14.80
C PHE A 144 -8.31 0.76 -15.71
N ASN A 145 -8.24 0.57 -17.02
CA ASN A 145 -8.75 1.52 -18.00
C ASN A 145 -10.27 1.67 -17.91
N SER A 146 -10.99 0.58 -17.64
CA SER A 146 -12.45 0.62 -17.43
C SER A 146 -12.81 1.40 -16.16
N ILE A 147 -12.09 1.19 -15.05
CA ILE A 147 -12.25 1.96 -13.81
C ILE A 147 -12.07 3.46 -14.12
N ASN A 148 -11.00 3.81 -14.84
CA ASN A 148 -10.74 5.21 -15.21
C ASN A 148 -11.90 5.81 -16.00
N SER A 149 -12.33 5.14 -17.07
CA SER A 149 -13.44 5.60 -17.91
C SER A 149 -14.74 5.77 -17.13
N VAL A 150 -15.08 4.81 -16.29
CA VAL A 150 -16.29 4.82 -15.46
C VAL A 150 -16.26 5.94 -14.42
N TYR A 151 -15.10 6.12 -13.76
CA TYR A 151 -14.91 7.14 -12.74
C TYR A 151 -14.99 8.56 -13.31
N GLU A 152 -14.36 8.81 -14.47
CA GLU A 152 -14.37 10.12 -15.12
C GLU A 152 -15.76 10.50 -15.67
N ASN A 153 -16.54 9.52 -16.17
CA ASN A 153 -17.87 9.77 -16.72
C ASN A 153 -18.95 9.92 -15.63
N ALA A 154 -18.79 9.28 -14.48
CA ALA A 154 -19.68 9.33 -13.32
C ALA A 154 -21.19 9.23 -13.66
N ALA A 155 -21.54 8.37 -14.63
CA ALA A 155 -22.93 8.13 -15.02
C ALA A 155 -23.73 7.47 -13.88
N PRO A 156 -25.08 7.61 -13.84
CA PRO A 156 -25.88 6.96 -12.80
C PRO A 156 -25.55 5.47 -12.64
N GLY A 157 -25.20 5.04 -11.41
CA GLY A 157 -24.81 3.68 -11.09
C GLY A 157 -23.33 3.36 -11.32
N TYR A 158 -22.50 4.37 -11.59
CA TYR A 158 -21.05 4.18 -11.77
C TYR A 158 -20.38 3.51 -10.56
N GLU A 159 -20.88 3.72 -9.35
CA GLU A 159 -20.37 3.08 -8.13
C GLU A 159 -20.56 1.55 -8.16
N LEU A 160 -21.68 1.08 -8.72
CA LEU A 160 -21.91 -0.35 -8.89
C LEU A 160 -20.93 -0.97 -9.88
N ILE A 161 -20.65 -0.24 -10.98
CA ILE A 161 -19.68 -0.69 -11.99
C ILE A 161 -18.28 -0.70 -11.40
N LEU A 162 -17.87 0.37 -10.68
CA LEU A 162 -16.58 0.43 -9.99
C LEU A 162 -16.40 -0.73 -9.01
N LYS A 163 -17.42 -0.98 -8.18
CA LYS A 163 -17.42 -2.12 -7.26
C LYS A 163 -17.24 -3.45 -7.98
N SER A 164 -17.93 -3.66 -9.10
CA SER A 164 -17.80 -4.88 -9.89
C SER A 164 -16.42 -5.07 -10.50
N LEU A 165 -15.81 -3.99 -11.01
CA LEU A 165 -14.45 -3.97 -11.56
C LEU A 165 -13.39 -4.26 -10.49
N LEU A 166 -13.54 -3.70 -9.29
CA LEU A 166 -12.64 -3.97 -8.17
C LEU A 166 -12.78 -5.41 -7.67
N LEU A 167 -14.01 -5.97 -7.61
CA LEU A 167 -14.21 -7.39 -7.33
C LEU A 167 -13.56 -8.28 -8.38
N ARG A 168 -13.66 -7.92 -9.66
CA ARG A 168 -12.97 -8.61 -10.75
C ARG A 168 -11.46 -8.53 -10.62
N THR A 169 -10.90 -7.37 -10.18
CA THR A 169 -9.47 -7.21 -9.87
C THR A 169 -9.01 -8.27 -8.87
N ILE A 170 -9.73 -8.41 -7.74
CA ILE A 170 -9.40 -9.44 -6.74
C ILE A 170 -9.49 -10.84 -7.37
N ALA A 171 -10.59 -11.16 -8.09
CA ALA A 171 -10.80 -12.48 -8.71
C ALA A 171 -9.68 -12.85 -9.69
N VAL A 172 -9.19 -11.90 -10.50
CA VAL A 172 -8.08 -12.11 -11.46
C VAL A 172 -6.76 -12.38 -10.74
N LEU A 173 -6.55 -11.81 -9.56
CA LEU A 173 -5.32 -12.00 -8.77
C LEU A 173 -5.34 -13.28 -7.92
N LEU A 174 -6.53 -13.81 -7.55
CA LEU A 174 -6.68 -14.98 -6.68
C LEU A 174 -5.89 -16.23 -7.14
N PRO A 175 -5.86 -16.62 -8.44
CA PRO A 175 -5.09 -17.80 -8.88
C PRO A 175 -3.59 -17.72 -8.61
N TYR A 176 -3.07 -16.52 -8.39
CA TYR A 176 -1.65 -16.24 -8.12
C TYR A 176 -1.40 -15.93 -6.64
N GLY A 177 -2.44 -15.99 -5.82
CA GLY A 177 -2.36 -15.78 -4.37
C GLY A 177 -1.64 -16.92 -3.65
N LYS A 178 -1.11 -16.61 -2.47
CA LYS A 178 -0.44 -17.57 -1.58
C LYS A 178 -1.00 -17.39 -0.18
N GLU A 179 -1.21 -18.51 0.53
CA GLU A 179 -1.54 -18.45 1.95
C GLU A 179 -0.34 -17.95 2.76
N GLU A 180 -0.59 -17.12 3.77
CA GLU A 180 0.45 -16.56 4.62
C GLU A 180 1.19 -17.62 5.44
N SER A 181 0.59 -18.80 5.67
CA SER A 181 1.24 -19.93 6.36
C SER A 181 2.58 -20.35 5.75
N SER A 182 2.88 -19.88 4.53
CA SER A 182 4.19 -20.05 3.88
C SER A 182 5.23 -19.00 4.30
N ARG A 183 4.86 -17.98 5.09
CA ARG A 183 5.83 -16.99 5.61
C ARG A 183 6.41 -17.43 6.94
N PRO A 184 7.72 -17.18 7.18
CA PRO A 184 8.27 -17.33 8.51
C PRO A 184 7.51 -16.40 9.48
N GLN A 185 6.98 -16.95 10.57
CA GLN A 185 6.30 -16.21 11.65
C GLN A 185 7.11 -14.98 12.12
N LEU A 186 8.43 -15.05 12.01
CA LEU A 186 9.37 -13.97 12.31
C LEU A 186 9.13 -12.69 11.45
N GLN A 187 8.65 -12.82 10.20
CA GLN A 187 8.41 -11.64 9.33
C GLN A 187 7.14 -10.89 9.74
N THR A 188 6.09 -11.60 10.13
CA THR A 188 4.86 -10.99 10.64
C THR A 188 5.15 -10.24 11.93
N GLU A 189 5.86 -10.87 12.89
CA GLU A 189 6.27 -10.23 14.14
C GLU A 189 7.15 -8.99 13.92
N HIS A 190 8.04 -9.02 12.94
CA HIS A 190 8.87 -7.87 12.60
C HIS A 190 8.06 -6.71 12.03
N MET A 191 7.02 -7.00 11.22
CA MET A 191 6.13 -5.98 10.68
C MET A 191 5.34 -5.30 11.79
N ASP A 192 4.77 -6.08 12.71
CA ASP A 192 4.00 -5.55 13.84
C ASP A 192 4.87 -4.68 14.76
N LYS A 193 6.10 -5.14 15.03
CA LYS A 193 7.08 -4.37 15.80
C LYS A 193 7.48 -3.08 15.09
N LEU A 194 7.66 -3.12 13.77
CA LEU A 194 8.00 -1.92 13.00
C LEU A 194 6.86 -0.91 13.04
N LYS A 195 5.61 -1.35 12.81
CA LYS A 195 4.43 -0.49 12.91
C LYS A 195 4.30 0.16 14.29
N LEU A 196 4.44 -0.66 15.36
CA LEU A 196 4.39 -0.17 16.74
C LEU A 196 5.41 0.93 17.01
N VAL A 197 6.65 0.78 16.53
CA VAL A 197 7.71 1.79 16.68
C VAL A 197 7.35 3.05 15.89
N LEU A 198 6.86 2.89 14.67
CA LEU A 198 6.53 4.01 13.81
C LEU A 198 5.32 4.81 14.36
N GLU A 199 4.30 4.12 14.87
CA GLU A 199 3.17 4.75 15.58
C GLU A 199 3.67 5.53 16.80
N TYR A 200 4.51 4.91 17.63
CA TYR A 200 5.07 5.57 18.81
C TYR A 200 5.89 6.82 18.46
N ILE A 201 6.72 6.76 17.43
CA ILE A 201 7.48 7.93 16.94
C ILE A 201 6.52 9.02 16.46
N SER A 202 5.46 8.66 15.74
CA SER A 202 4.44 9.60 15.24
C SER A 202 3.67 10.30 16.37
N GLU A 203 3.37 9.59 17.45
CA GLU A 203 2.64 10.15 18.59
C GLU A 203 3.55 11.04 19.50
N HIS A 204 4.86 10.77 19.52
CA HIS A 204 5.79 11.38 20.45
C HIS A 204 6.91 12.19 19.76
N TYR A 205 6.77 12.53 18.48
CA TYR A 205 7.81 13.21 17.68
C TYR A 205 8.27 14.57 18.24
N ALA A 206 7.43 15.22 19.07
CA ALA A 206 7.76 16.48 19.74
C ALA A 206 8.58 16.29 21.04
N GLU A 207 8.79 15.04 21.47
CA GLU A 207 9.52 14.67 22.67
C GLU A 207 10.93 14.19 22.32
N GLU A 208 11.84 14.15 23.33
CA GLU A 208 13.14 13.52 23.16
C GLU A 208 13.00 12.00 23.15
N LEU A 209 13.14 11.40 21.97
CA LEU A 209 13.10 9.94 21.78
C LEU A 209 14.50 9.35 21.82
N SER A 210 14.70 8.33 22.66
CA SER A 210 15.95 7.58 22.73
C SER A 210 15.84 6.23 22.02
N ILE A 211 16.96 5.75 21.48
CA ILE A 211 17.06 4.40 20.89
C ILE A 211 16.66 3.33 21.92
N ALA A 212 17.03 3.54 23.18
CA ALA A 212 16.69 2.62 24.28
C ALA A 212 15.16 2.47 24.47
N GLN A 213 14.40 3.59 24.39
CA GLN A 213 12.94 3.57 24.47
C GLN A 213 12.34 2.78 23.30
N LEU A 214 12.77 3.08 22.06
CA LEU A 214 12.25 2.41 20.87
C LEU A 214 12.61 0.91 20.84
N ALA A 215 13.82 0.55 21.25
CA ALA A 215 14.26 -0.84 21.37
C ALA A 215 13.40 -1.63 22.37
N LYS A 216 13.05 -1.00 23.50
CA LYS A 216 12.20 -1.59 24.54
C LYS A 216 10.80 -1.93 24.03
N LEU A 217 10.21 -1.10 23.17
CA LEU A 217 8.91 -1.36 22.54
C LEU A 217 8.91 -2.66 21.73
N CYS A 218 10.04 -2.98 21.10
CA CYS A 218 10.21 -4.18 20.30
C CYS A 218 10.72 -5.39 21.11
N PHE A 219 10.99 -5.22 22.40
CA PHE A 219 11.71 -6.21 23.21
C PHE A 219 13.08 -6.57 22.62
N PHE A 220 13.78 -5.59 22.03
CA PHE A 220 15.11 -5.73 21.45
C PHE A 220 16.16 -5.06 22.32
N SER A 221 17.42 -5.51 22.19
CA SER A 221 18.56 -4.69 22.60
C SER A 221 18.71 -3.50 21.65
N GLU A 222 19.31 -2.40 22.09
CA GLU A 222 19.54 -1.22 21.25
C GLU A 222 20.30 -1.55 19.97
N TYR A 223 21.32 -2.41 20.05
CA TYR A 223 22.08 -2.87 18.90
C TYR A 223 21.22 -3.66 17.90
N HIS A 224 20.37 -4.56 18.39
CA HIS A 224 19.45 -5.33 17.55
C HIS A 224 18.43 -4.42 16.91
N PHE A 225 17.87 -3.47 17.68
CA PHE A 225 16.92 -2.49 17.19
C PHE A 225 17.51 -1.62 16.08
N MET A 226 18.70 -1.07 16.26
CA MET A 226 19.36 -0.26 15.23
C MET A 226 19.54 -1.02 13.91
N ARG A 227 19.99 -2.29 14.00
CA ARG A 227 20.14 -3.14 12.80
C ARG A 227 18.80 -3.47 12.15
N PHE A 228 17.79 -3.79 12.96
CA PHE A 228 16.43 -4.04 12.54
C PHE A 228 15.84 -2.81 11.84
N PHE A 229 15.85 -1.67 12.50
CA PHE A 229 15.28 -0.43 11.98
C PHE A 229 15.99 0.01 10.68
N LYS A 230 17.33 0.00 10.68
CA LYS A 230 18.10 0.32 9.47
C LYS A 230 17.84 -0.64 8.31
N LYS A 231 17.61 -1.91 8.58
CA LYS A 231 17.30 -2.90 7.53
C LYS A 231 16.01 -2.59 6.78
N TYR A 232 15.01 -2.04 7.46
CA TYR A 232 13.65 -1.87 6.92
C TYR A 232 13.29 -0.44 6.58
N MET A 233 14.00 0.52 7.14
CA MET A 233 13.73 1.95 6.95
C MET A 233 14.86 2.70 6.20
N GLY A 234 16.02 2.07 6.04
CA GLY A 234 17.19 2.64 5.32
C GLY A 234 18.26 3.21 6.23
#